data_72b77385a44783d88cd49db3c0779b8d
#
_entry.id   72b77385a44783d88cd49db3c0779b8d
#
_cell.length_a   1.000
_cell.length_b   1.000
_cell.length_c   1.000
_cell.angle_alpha   90.00
_cell.angle_beta   90.00
_cell.angle_gamma   90.00
#
_symmetry.space_group_name_H-M   'P 1'
#
loop_
_entity.id
_entity.type
_entity.pdbx_description
1 polymer ?
#
loop_
_entity_poly.entity_id
_entity_poly.type
_entity_poly.pdbx_seq_one_letter_code
_entity_poly.pdbx_strand_id
1 'polypeptide(L)'
;MSATQVDVARPSLLTQALEFRVFGEAYTSLWTYPLLQKAPRGDGQPVLVLPGFMAGGASTYMLRHFLKSLGYRAHCWKLGRNRGPIGEKEHDIHERLKELKRRYKRKVSVIGWSLGGVYARELAWMATE
;
A
#
# COMPACT_ATOMS: atom_id res chain seq x y z
N MET A 1 -10.52 -2.32 38.39
CA MET A 1 -11.05 -2.81 37.11
C MET A 1 -10.02 -3.76 36.53
N SER A 2 -10.34 -5.05 36.57
CA SER A 2 -9.43 -6.11 36.13
C SER A 2 -9.43 -6.15 34.59
N ALA A 3 -8.29 -5.87 33.98
CA ALA A 3 -8.14 -6.05 32.53
C ALA A 3 -8.20 -7.55 32.23
N THR A 4 -9.24 -7.99 31.57
CA THR A 4 -9.37 -9.36 31.07
C THR A 4 -8.26 -9.58 30.06
N GLN A 5 -7.19 -10.26 30.47
CA GLN A 5 -6.19 -10.76 29.52
C GLN A 5 -6.89 -11.76 28.60
N VAL A 6 -7.06 -11.38 27.35
CA VAL A 6 -7.48 -12.31 26.30
C VAL A 6 -6.29 -13.22 26.03
N ASP A 7 -6.37 -14.45 26.48
CA ASP A 7 -5.38 -15.48 26.16
C ASP A 7 -5.51 -15.83 24.67
N VAL A 8 -4.63 -15.23 23.86
CA VAL A 8 -4.57 -15.48 22.43
C VAL A 8 -3.82 -16.80 22.23
N ALA A 9 -4.56 -17.87 21.99
CA ALA A 9 -4.00 -19.18 21.68
C ALA A 9 -3.04 -19.09 20.48
N ARG A 10 -1.89 -19.76 20.58
CA ARG A 10 -0.93 -19.84 19.47
C ARG A 10 -1.60 -20.50 18.26
N PRO A 11 -1.38 -20.00 17.03
CA PRO A 11 -1.94 -20.60 15.83
C PRO A 11 -1.49 -22.06 15.70
N SER A 12 -2.40 -22.94 15.29
CA SER A 12 -2.12 -24.35 15.09
C SER A 12 -1.06 -24.56 13.99
N LEU A 13 -0.36 -25.69 14.00
CA LEU A 13 0.59 -26.06 12.96
C LEU A 13 -0.06 -26.08 11.57
N LEU A 14 -1.35 -26.39 11.52
CA LEU A 14 -2.14 -26.36 10.28
C LEU A 14 -2.31 -24.91 9.75
N THR A 15 -2.53 -23.96 10.66
CA THR A 15 -2.64 -22.54 10.31
C THR A 15 -1.29 -21.99 9.84
N GLN A 16 -0.19 -22.41 10.47
CA GLN A 16 1.16 -22.05 10.03
C GLN A 16 1.49 -22.67 8.66
N ALA A 17 1.08 -23.91 8.40
CA ALA A 17 1.26 -24.55 7.10
C ALA A 17 0.47 -23.84 5.98
N LEU A 18 -0.70 -23.26 6.30
CA LEU A 18 -1.48 -22.47 5.36
C LEU A 18 -0.80 -21.14 4.98
N GLU A 19 0.13 -20.64 5.80
CA GLU A 19 0.93 -19.46 5.46
C GLU A 19 1.88 -19.74 4.27
N PHE A 20 2.29 -20.99 4.06
CA PHE A 20 3.05 -21.39 2.86
C PHE A 20 2.27 -21.23 1.55
N ARG A 21 0.94 -21.09 1.60
CA ARG A 21 0.13 -20.74 0.42
C ARG A 21 0.57 -19.44 -0.23
N VAL A 22 1.16 -18.52 0.54
CA VAL A 22 1.71 -17.25 0.03
C VAL A 22 2.72 -17.51 -1.09
N PHE A 23 3.54 -18.55 -0.98
CA PHE A 23 4.49 -18.91 -2.04
C PHE A 23 3.79 -19.46 -3.29
N GLY A 24 2.70 -20.22 -3.11
CA GLY A 24 1.86 -20.66 -4.23
C GLY A 24 1.15 -19.49 -4.91
N GLU A 25 0.66 -18.53 -4.14
CA GLU A 25 0.02 -17.32 -4.67
C GLU A 25 1.02 -16.41 -5.37
N ALA A 26 2.24 -16.28 -4.86
CA ALA A 26 3.33 -15.56 -5.53
C ALA A 26 3.70 -16.23 -6.87
N TYR A 27 3.75 -17.56 -6.90
CA TYR A 27 4.01 -18.32 -8.12
C TYR A 27 2.89 -18.15 -9.15
N THR A 28 1.62 -18.24 -8.72
CA THR A 28 0.47 -18.01 -9.62
C THR A 28 0.43 -16.58 -10.15
N SER A 29 0.89 -15.60 -9.36
CA SER A 29 1.00 -14.20 -9.80
C SER A 29 1.95 -14.02 -10.99
N LEU A 30 3.02 -14.80 -11.08
CA LEU A 30 3.93 -14.78 -12.21
C LEU A 30 3.24 -15.27 -13.50
N TRP A 31 2.39 -16.29 -13.41
CA TRP A 31 1.65 -16.83 -14.54
C TRP A 31 0.49 -15.94 -14.99
N THR A 32 -0.11 -15.23 -14.05
CA THR A 32 -1.21 -14.28 -14.33
C THR A 32 -0.70 -12.91 -14.80
N TYR A 33 0.59 -12.62 -14.67
CA TYR A 33 1.17 -11.33 -15.05
C TYR A 33 0.85 -10.91 -16.50
N PRO A 34 0.96 -11.77 -17.53
CA PRO A 34 0.59 -11.41 -18.90
C PRO A 34 -0.91 -11.07 -19.04
N LEU A 35 -1.77 -11.68 -18.22
CA LEU A 35 -3.19 -11.38 -18.20
C LEU A 35 -3.45 -10.03 -17.52
N LEU A 36 -2.74 -9.74 -16.42
CA LEU A 36 -2.80 -8.46 -15.73
C LEU A 36 -2.34 -7.29 -16.62
N GLN A 37 -1.42 -7.54 -17.55
CA GLN A 37 -0.98 -6.51 -18.51
C GLN A 37 -2.08 -6.12 -19.52
N LYS A 38 -3.16 -6.89 -19.63
CA LYS A 38 -4.35 -6.53 -20.42
C LYS A 38 -5.33 -5.60 -19.65
N ALA A 39 -5.01 -5.27 -18.40
CA ALA A 39 -5.82 -4.32 -17.62
C ALA A 39 -5.89 -2.96 -18.33
N PRO A 40 -6.95 -2.18 -18.08
CA PRO A 40 -7.10 -0.86 -18.66
C PRO A 40 -5.87 0.01 -18.41
N ARG A 41 -5.40 0.67 -19.45
CA ARG A 41 -4.21 1.52 -19.36
C ARG A 41 -4.54 2.83 -18.65
N GLY A 42 -3.58 3.28 -17.83
CA GLY A 42 -3.62 4.60 -17.24
C GLY A 42 -3.27 5.70 -18.26
N ASP A 43 -3.75 6.89 -17.98
CA ASP A 43 -3.56 8.10 -18.79
C ASP A 43 -2.50 9.05 -18.19
N GLY A 44 -1.52 8.52 -17.46
CA GLY A 44 -0.53 9.30 -16.72
C GLY A 44 -1.01 9.78 -15.34
N GLN A 45 -2.13 9.23 -14.84
CA GLN A 45 -2.64 9.53 -13.50
C GLN A 45 -1.55 9.31 -12.44
N PRO A 46 -1.23 10.32 -11.59
CA PRO A 46 -0.31 10.12 -10.49
C PRO A 46 -0.92 9.26 -9.39
N VAL A 47 -0.15 8.30 -8.90
CA VAL A 47 -0.54 7.36 -7.84
C VAL A 47 0.52 7.36 -6.75
N LEU A 48 0.12 7.63 -5.51
CA LEU A 48 0.97 7.49 -4.34
C LEU A 48 0.71 6.12 -3.70
N VAL A 49 1.76 5.32 -3.50
CA VAL A 49 1.64 3.99 -2.89
C VAL A 49 2.21 4.02 -1.48
N LEU A 50 1.38 3.67 -0.50
CA LEU A 50 1.70 3.65 0.92
C LEU A 50 2.00 2.22 1.38
N PRO A 51 3.15 1.98 2.04
CA PRO A 51 3.55 0.65 2.50
C PRO A 51 2.80 0.23 3.76
N GLY A 52 2.77 -1.09 4.02
CA GLY A 52 2.27 -1.67 5.25
C GLY A 52 3.18 -1.44 6.45
N PHE A 53 2.75 -1.95 7.62
CA PHE A 53 3.51 -1.87 8.85
C PHE A 53 4.90 -2.50 8.71
N MET A 54 5.92 -1.87 9.29
CA MET A 54 7.34 -2.24 9.22
C MET A 54 7.93 -2.31 7.80
N ALA A 55 7.16 -2.03 6.77
CA ALA A 55 7.59 -2.01 5.38
C ALA A 55 8.01 -0.60 4.93
N GLY A 56 8.85 -0.53 3.93
CA GLY A 56 9.28 0.71 3.29
C GLY A 56 8.94 0.73 1.80
N GLY A 57 9.50 1.71 1.10
CA GLY A 57 9.26 1.87 -0.33
C GLY A 57 9.65 0.65 -1.19
N ALA A 58 10.61 -0.15 -0.74
CA ALA A 58 11.02 -1.37 -1.45
C ALA A 58 9.89 -2.41 -1.53
N SER A 59 9.08 -2.56 -0.48
CA SER A 59 7.97 -3.52 -0.44
C SER A 59 6.89 -3.25 -1.49
N THR A 60 6.73 -2.00 -1.91
CA THR A 60 5.74 -1.58 -2.91
C THR A 60 6.33 -1.49 -4.32
N TYR A 61 7.60 -1.88 -4.50
CA TYR A 61 8.30 -1.73 -5.79
C TYR A 61 7.60 -2.46 -6.92
N MET A 62 7.25 -3.73 -6.72
CA MET A 62 6.59 -4.54 -7.75
C MET A 62 5.25 -3.95 -8.18
N LEU A 63 4.43 -3.53 -7.21
CA LEU A 63 3.15 -2.87 -7.50
C LEU A 63 3.36 -1.56 -8.27
N ARG A 64 4.31 -0.72 -7.85
CA ARG A 64 4.61 0.53 -8.55
C ARG A 64 5.16 0.29 -9.96
N HIS A 65 5.99 -0.75 -10.13
CA HIS A 65 6.51 -1.13 -11.44
C HIS A 65 5.37 -1.57 -12.37
N PHE A 66 4.48 -2.41 -11.87
CA PHE A 66 3.29 -2.85 -12.61
C PHE A 66 2.41 -1.66 -13.02
N LEU A 67 2.07 -0.77 -12.10
CA LEU A 67 1.28 0.43 -12.39
C LEU A 67 1.95 1.31 -13.46
N LYS A 68 3.28 1.45 -13.40
CA LYS A 68 4.02 2.20 -14.43
C LYS A 68 3.95 1.51 -15.79
N SER A 69 4.00 0.19 -15.85
CA SER A 69 3.87 -0.56 -17.12
C SER A 69 2.50 -0.38 -17.76
N LEU A 70 1.47 -0.08 -16.95
CA LEU A 70 0.13 0.25 -17.42
C LEU A 70 -0.05 1.74 -17.79
N GLY A 71 0.96 2.59 -17.60
CA GLY A 71 0.91 4.01 -17.96
C GLY A 71 0.55 4.95 -16.82
N TYR A 72 0.44 4.47 -15.57
CA TYR A 72 0.28 5.32 -14.39
C TYR A 72 1.60 5.94 -13.95
N ARG A 73 1.55 7.05 -13.24
CA ARG A 73 2.71 7.70 -12.60
C ARG A 73 2.78 7.30 -11.13
N ALA A 74 3.21 6.06 -10.88
CA ALA A 74 3.27 5.50 -9.52
C ALA A 74 4.51 5.98 -8.75
N HIS A 75 4.29 6.47 -7.54
CA HIS A 75 5.29 7.05 -6.65
C HIS A 75 5.37 6.35 -5.31
N CYS A 76 6.58 6.25 -4.78
CA CYS A 76 6.83 5.85 -3.41
C CYS A 76 6.51 7.00 -2.44
N TRP A 77 6.11 6.69 -1.22
CA TRP A 77 5.83 7.67 -0.18
C TRP A 77 7.08 8.41 0.32
N LYS A 78 8.29 7.83 0.19
CA LYS A 78 9.60 8.41 0.56
C LYS A 78 9.79 8.74 2.05
N LEU A 79 9.05 8.12 2.94
CA LEU A 79 9.11 8.38 4.39
C LEU A 79 9.82 7.25 5.16
N GLY A 80 10.62 6.44 4.47
CA GLY A 80 11.37 5.35 5.08
C GLY A 80 10.46 4.17 5.44
N ARG A 81 10.71 3.57 6.62
CA ARG A 81 9.95 2.44 7.13
C ARG A 81 8.68 2.90 7.86
N ASN A 82 7.58 2.26 7.57
CA ASN A 82 6.30 2.52 8.26
C ASN A 82 6.29 1.85 9.65
N ARG A 83 6.52 2.62 10.71
CA ARG A 83 6.62 2.10 12.09
C ARG A 83 5.37 2.28 12.93
N GLY A 84 4.27 2.73 12.37
CA GLY A 84 3.05 2.82 13.14
C GLY A 84 2.23 4.09 12.93
N PRO A 85 1.70 4.69 13.99
CA PRO A 85 0.55 5.56 13.87
C PRO A 85 0.76 6.70 12.87
N ILE A 86 -0.29 6.98 12.12
CA ILE A 86 -0.28 8.00 11.05
C ILE A 86 0.09 9.39 11.58
N GLY A 87 -0.26 9.71 12.84
CA GLY A 87 -0.13 11.05 13.41
C GLY A 87 1.25 11.69 13.26
N GLU A 88 2.32 10.90 13.39
CA GLU A 88 3.69 11.41 13.20
C GLU A 88 4.03 11.66 11.72
N LYS A 89 3.38 10.97 10.80
CA LYS A 89 3.68 11.02 9.36
C LYS A 89 2.59 11.69 8.53
N GLU A 90 1.48 12.06 9.15
CA GLU A 90 0.35 12.66 8.48
C GLU A 90 0.73 13.92 7.70
N HIS A 91 1.45 14.82 8.36
CA HIS A 91 1.93 16.04 7.72
C HIS A 91 2.82 15.74 6.52
N ASP A 92 3.77 14.82 6.66
CA ASP A 92 4.71 14.47 5.61
C ASP A 92 4.01 13.81 4.41
N ILE A 93 3.00 12.97 4.67
CA ILE A 93 2.19 12.37 3.60
C ILE A 93 1.38 13.44 2.87
N HIS A 94 0.79 14.40 3.59
CA HIS A 94 0.09 15.53 2.99
C HIS A 94 1.00 16.38 2.12
N GLU A 95 2.20 16.71 2.60
CA GLU A 95 3.19 17.47 1.80
C GLU A 95 3.60 16.68 0.55
N ARG A 96 3.74 15.35 0.67
CA ARG A 96 4.01 14.48 -0.48
C ARG A 96 2.87 14.49 -1.50
N LEU A 97 1.63 14.46 -1.06
CA LEU A 97 0.46 14.57 -1.92
C LEU A 97 0.39 15.93 -2.62
N LYS A 98 0.64 17.02 -1.89
CA LYS A 98 0.68 18.39 -2.45
C LYS A 98 1.79 18.52 -3.50
N GLU A 99 2.97 17.97 -3.23
CA GLU A 99 4.08 17.95 -4.20
C GLU A 99 3.66 17.28 -5.51
N LEU A 100 3.06 16.08 -5.42
CA LEU A 100 2.61 15.34 -6.59
C LEU A 100 1.48 16.06 -7.33
N LYS A 101 0.51 16.64 -6.60
CA LYS A 101 -0.58 17.43 -7.17
C LYS A 101 -0.05 18.65 -7.94
N ARG A 102 0.92 19.38 -7.37
CA ARG A 102 1.56 20.51 -8.04
C ARG A 102 2.33 20.08 -9.30
N ARG A 103 3.09 18.98 -9.20
CA ARG A 103 3.91 18.45 -10.28
C ARG A 103 3.08 18.03 -11.50
N TYR A 104 1.99 17.33 -11.26
CA TYR A 104 1.17 16.75 -12.33
C TYR A 104 -0.07 17.59 -12.67
N LYS A 105 -0.39 18.60 -11.88
CA LYS A 105 -1.61 19.45 -12.01
C LYS A 105 -2.89 18.63 -12.12
N ARG A 106 -2.94 17.49 -11.44
CA ARG A 106 -4.04 16.51 -11.44
C ARG A 106 -4.29 15.99 -10.02
N LYS A 107 -5.48 15.41 -9.81
CA LYS A 107 -5.76 14.64 -8.58
C LYS A 107 -4.78 13.49 -8.46
N VAL A 108 -4.33 13.18 -7.25
CA VAL A 108 -3.45 12.06 -6.95
C VAL A 108 -4.29 10.94 -6.38
N SER A 109 -4.21 9.76 -6.98
CA SER A 109 -4.78 8.53 -6.40
C SER A 109 -3.87 7.99 -5.31
N VAL A 110 -4.44 7.41 -4.27
CA VAL A 110 -3.67 6.79 -3.17
C VAL A 110 -4.01 5.31 -3.11
N ILE A 111 -3.00 4.48 -3.11
CA ILE A 111 -3.11 3.04 -2.89
C ILE A 111 -2.35 2.70 -1.61
N GLY A 112 -3.00 2.06 -0.65
CA GLY A 112 -2.38 1.62 0.58
C GLY A 112 -2.37 0.09 0.71
N TRP A 113 -1.23 -0.46 1.09
CA TRP A 113 -1.08 -1.87 1.42
C TRP A 113 -1.18 -2.07 2.93
N SER A 114 -2.10 -2.95 3.40
CA SER A 114 -2.28 -3.23 4.83
C SER A 114 -2.49 -1.94 5.65
N LEU A 115 -1.62 -1.63 6.63
CA LEU A 115 -1.68 -0.38 7.40
C LEU A 115 -1.65 0.87 6.52
N GLY A 116 -0.96 0.83 5.38
CA GLY A 116 -1.01 1.90 4.38
C GLY A 116 -2.41 2.13 3.83
N GLY A 117 -3.26 1.09 3.78
CA GLY A 117 -4.67 1.20 3.41
C GLY A 117 -5.51 1.97 4.44
N VAL A 118 -5.20 1.80 5.73
CA VAL A 118 -5.80 2.60 6.80
C VAL A 118 -5.45 4.08 6.61
N TYR A 119 -4.18 4.39 6.36
CA TYR A 119 -3.74 5.76 6.08
C TYR A 119 -4.42 6.36 4.85
N ALA A 120 -4.54 5.58 3.77
CA ALA A 120 -5.21 6.04 2.55
C ALA A 120 -6.67 6.42 2.82
N ARG A 121 -7.36 5.66 3.65
CA ARG A 121 -8.75 5.94 4.07
C ARG A 121 -8.84 7.20 4.93
N GLU A 122 -7.96 7.35 5.92
CA GLU A 122 -7.89 8.54 6.78
C GLU A 122 -7.67 9.81 5.95
N LEU A 123 -6.71 9.77 5.02
CA LEU A 123 -6.43 10.88 4.10
C LEU A 123 -7.62 11.24 3.22
N ALA A 124 -8.36 10.23 2.72
CA ALA A 124 -9.55 10.46 1.92
C ALA A 124 -10.67 11.13 2.74
N TRP A 125 -10.84 10.72 4.00
CA TRP A 125 -11.81 11.32 4.91
C TRP A 125 -11.51 12.80 5.14
N MET A 126 -10.26 13.14 5.47
CA MET A 126 -9.85 14.54 5.70
C MET A 126 -9.90 15.43 4.45
N ALA A 127 -9.83 14.83 3.27
CA ALA A 127 -9.92 15.58 2.01
C ALA A 127 -11.36 15.93 1.60
N THR A 128 -12.36 15.42 2.31
CA THR A 128 -13.80 15.68 2.07
C THR A 128 -14.37 16.76 2.98
N GLU A 129 -13.63 17.21 4.00
CA GLU A 129 -13.96 18.34 4.86
C GLU A 129 -13.30 19.62 4.32
#